data_5d86f52f6cea4825c8567d0373173949
#
_entry.id   5d86f52f6cea4825c8567d0373173949
#
_cell.length_a   1.000
_cell.length_b   1.000
_cell.length_c   1.000
_cell.angle_alpha   90.00
_cell.angle_beta   90.00
_cell.angle_gamma   90.00
#
_symmetry.space_group_name_H-M   'P 1'
#
loop_
_entity.id
_entity.type
_entity.pdbx_description
1 polymer ?
#
loop_
_entity_poly.entity_id
_entity_poly.type
_entity_poly.pdbx_seq_one_letter_code
_entity_poly.pdbx_strand_id
1 'polypeptide(L)'
;FYLPLLSVIGTGRLYITPEGHACHAYFREVSGNGIRFTLTCSGYEGRFWISEEQFIQWCQELFPYSESRLIPEDMIKLMILWVMQTALPEGDVSVDDVQFTMLNKDVYPVIENNNGENRLNVIILEITVQSLQYLINENWQFVPHSNTIFFDGYIAPGWTDYPVTELTVGDSLRLYHVDDSKERECWLVINNPLATVKLCDNNLFIADVQAADLLCTISNEAVMDRIYCVIGTIHVDIHMLRNAKKDDIIDSTGYHLFGGCRLIRNNTTIAYGSIVKINEDFYFTVSLVCD
;
A
#
# COMPACT_ATOMS: atom_id res chain seq x y z
N PHE A 1 2.34 -0.01 5.39
CA PHE A 1 1.38 0.04 4.29
C PHE A 1 1.15 -1.37 3.72
N TYR A 2 -0.08 -1.76 3.46
CA TYR A 2 -0.49 -3.13 3.11
C TYR A 2 -0.51 -3.32 1.58
N LEU A 3 0.62 -3.13 0.92
CA LEU A 3 0.75 -3.24 -0.54
C LEU A 3 0.20 -4.55 -1.13
N PRO A 4 0.45 -5.74 -0.54
CA PRO A 4 -0.08 -7.00 -1.08
C PRO A 4 -1.61 -7.03 -1.21
N LEU A 5 -2.34 -6.28 -0.37
CA LEU A 5 -3.80 -6.24 -0.38
C LEU A 5 -4.38 -5.40 -1.53
N LEU A 6 -3.55 -4.59 -2.20
CA LEU A 6 -3.96 -3.81 -3.37
C LEU A 6 -4.44 -4.69 -4.52
N SER A 7 -3.87 -5.87 -4.70
CA SER A 7 -4.31 -6.80 -5.75
C SER A 7 -5.76 -7.24 -5.59
N VAL A 8 -6.27 -7.21 -4.35
CA VAL A 8 -7.66 -7.59 -4.04
C VAL A 8 -8.59 -6.38 -4.05
N ILE A 9 -8.21 -5.31 -3.34
CA ILE A 9 -9.06 -4.12 -3.17
C ILE A 9 -8.97 -3.20 -4.40
N GLY A 10 -7.80 -3.06 -4.99
CA GLY A 10 -7.55 -2.10 -6.06
C GLY A 10 -7.74 -0.66 -5.59
N THR A 11 -8.38 0.16 -6.41
CA THR A 11 -8.75 1.55 -6.07
C THR A 11 -10.10 1.62 -5.35
N GLY A 12 -10.81 0.49 -5.24
CA GLY A 12 -12.04 0.35 -4.49
C GLY A 12 -12.90 -0.80 -5.01
N ARG A 13 -13.66 -1.39 -4.11
CA ARG A 13 -14.67 -2.43 -4.38
C ARG A 13 -15.99 -2.03 -3.76
N LEU A 14 -17.08 -2.42 -4.41
CA LEU A 14 -18.44 -2.20 -3.93
C LEU A 14 -19.20 -3.51 -3.93
N TYR A 15 -19.89 -3.78 -2.84
CA TYR A 15 -20.86 -4.86 -2.72
C TYR A 15 -22.20 -4.29 -2.23
N ILE A 16 -23.29 -4.65 -2.87
CA ILE A 16 -24.64 -4.32 -2.39
C ILE A 16 -25.21 -5.61 -1.77
N THR A 17 -25.52 -5.56 -0.49
CA THR A 17 -26.10 -6.70 0.22
C THR A 17 -27.52 -6.98 -0.29
N PRO A 18 -28.07 -8.18 -0.06
CA PRO A 18 -29.47 -8.50 -0.42
C PRO A 18 -30.49 -7.52 0.20
N GLU A 19 -30.18 -6.94 1.37
CA GLU A 19 -31.02 -5.95 2.06
C GLU A 19 -30.86 -4.54 1.49
N GLY A 20 -29.96 -4.35 0.51
CA GLY A 20 -29.71 -3.06 -0.12
C GLY A 20 -28.66 -2.18 0.57
N HIS A 21 -27.91 -2.71 1.53
CA HIS A 21 -26.81 -1.98 2.15
C HIS A 21 -25.59 -1.94 1.23
N ALA A 22 -24.87 -0.82 1.23
CA ALA A 22 -23.67 -0.65 0.44
C ALA A 22 -22.42 -0.92 1.30
N CYS A 23 -21.61 -1.91 0.92
CA CYS A 23 -20.31 -2.18 1.49
C CYS A 23 -19.23 -1.73 0.51
N HIS A 24 -18.30 -0.86 0.96
CA HIS A 24 -17.17 -0.38 0.17
C HIS A 24 -15.87 -0.88 0.79
N ALA A 25 -14.97 -1.42 -0.04
CA ALA A 25 -13.61 -1.71 0.37
C ALA A 25 -12.64 -0.78 -0.35
N TYR A 26 -11.82 -0.06 0.39
CA TYR A 26 -10.87 0.93 -0.13
C TYR A 26 -9.75 1.20 0.87
N PHE A 27 -8.77 2.02 0.50
CA PHE A 27 -7.71 2.46 1.42
C PHE A 27 -7.99 3.87 1.92
N ARG A 28 -7.73 4.09 3.22
CA ARG A 28 -7.94 5.40 3.85
C ARG A 28 -6.95 5.63 4.99
N GLU A 29 -6.56 6.89 5.20
CA GLU A 29 -5.84 7.31 6.40
C GLU A 29 -6.78 7.28 7.60
N VAL A 30 -6.38 6.58 8.68
CA VAL A 30 -7.16 6.39 9.90
C VAL A 30 -6.26 6.51 11.12
N SER A 31 -6.80 7.05 12.22
CA SER A 31 -6.16 7.09 13.54
C SER A 31 -7.23 7.26 14.62
N GLY A 32 -6.88 7.00 15.87
CA GLY A 32 -7.75 7.29 17.02
C GLY A 32 -7.94 6.12 17.98
N ASN A 33 -8.86 6.27 18.94
CA ASN A 33 -9.21 5.23 19.89
C ASN A 33 -10.26 4.29 19.30
N GLY A 34 -10.15 3.00 19.59
CA GLY A 34 -11.09 2.02 19.09
C GLY A 34 -10.89 0.63 19.70
N ILE A 35 -11.59 -0.32 19.10
CA ILE A 35 -11.64 -1.70 19.54
C ILE A 35 -10.95 -2.56 18.49
N ARG A 36 -9.86 -3.21 18.88
CA ARG A 36 -9.17 -4.24 18.08
C ARG A 36 -9.76 -5.59 18.40
N PHE A 37 -9.92 -6.43 17.40
CA PHE A 37 -10.42 -7.79 17.56
C PHE A 37 -9.87 -8.72 16.46
N THR A 38 -9.90 -10.00 16.72
CA THR A 38 -9.64 -11.06 15.75
C THR A 38 -10.97 -11.59 15.25
N LEU A 39 -11.14 -11.69 13.94
CA LEU A 39 -12.30 -12.30 13.30
C LEU A 39 -11.87 -13.56 12.56
N THR A 40 -12.56 -14.65 12.82
CA THR A 40 -12.42 -15.90 12.06
C THR A 40 -13.73 -16.17 11.32
N CYS A 41 -13.65 -16.39 10.00
CA CYS A 41 -14.79 -16.70 9.16
C CYS A 41 -14.45 -17.93 8.29
N SER A 42 -15.15 -19.04 8.49
CA SER A 42 -14.94 -20.31 7.76
C SER A 42 -13.46 -20.75 7.70
N GLY A 43 -12.70 -20.54 8.79
CA GLY A 43 -11.29 -20.89 8.90
C GLY A 43 -10.30 -19.84 8.35
N TYR A 44 -10.78 -18.75 7.80
CA TYR A 44 -9.98 -17.58 7.43
C TYR A 44 -9.94 -16.58 8.58
N GLU A 45 -8.76 -16.13 8.95
CA GLU A 45 -8.54 -15.25 10.09
C GLU A 45 -7.97 -13.90 9.66
N GLY A 46 -8.35 -12.85 10.41
CA GLY A 46 -7.78 -11.51 10.27
C GLY A 46 -7.93 -10.70 11.54
N ARG A 47 -7.09 -9.69 11.71
CA ARG A 47 -7.20 -8.70 12.80
C ARG A 47 -7.78 -7.41 12.27
N PHE A 48 -8.74 -6.92 12.99
CA PHE A 48 -9.53 -5.75 12.62
C PHE A 48 -9.57 -4.72 13.74
N TRP A 49 -10.00 -3.53 13.39
CA TRP A 49 -10.21 -2.45 14.32
C TRP A 49 -11.42 -1.61 13.91
N ILE A 50 -12.19 -1.17 14.89
CA ILE A 50 -13.35 -0.29 14.71
C ILE A 50 -13.16 0.91 15.63
N SER A 51 -13.45 2.14 15.15
CA SER A 51 -13.47 3.33 16.00
C SER A 51 -14.48 3.15 17.14
N GLU A 52 -14.07 3.48 18.37
CA GLU A 52 -14.93 3.40 19.56
C GLU A 52 -16.19 4.26 19.38
N GLU A 53 -16.04 5.44 18.80
CA GLU A 53 -17.17 6.35 18.53
C GLU A 53 -18.17 5.72 17.55
N GLN A 54 -17.71 5.18 16.42
CA GLN A 54 -18.58 4.54 15.45
C GLN A 54 -19.22 3.28 15.99
N PHE A 55 -18.48 2.49 16.78
CA PHE A 55 -19.01 1.29 17.41
C PHE A 55 -20.17 1.64 18.37
N ILE A 56 -19.99 2.64 19.24
CA ILE A 56 -21.03 3.12 20.15
C ILE A 56 -22.24 3.61 19.34
N GLN A 57 -22.02 4.41 18.30
CA GLN A 57 -23.10 4.93 17.48
C GLN A 57 -23.95 3.81 16.84
N TRP A 58 -23.30 2.77 16.32
CA TRP A 58 -24.00 1.61 15.75
C TRP A 58 -24.76 0.79 16.79
N CYS A 59 -24.23 0.71 17.99
CA CYS A 59 -24.84 -0.05 19.07
C CYS A 59 -25.83 0.77 19.92
N GLN A 60 -25.98 2.08 19.63
CA GLN A 60 -26.77 3.00 20.43
C GLN A 60 -28.24 2.60 20.54
N GLU A 61 -28.79 1.97 19.51
CA GLU A 61 -30.18 1.45 19.55
C GLU A 61 -30.33 0.31 20.55
N LEU A 62 -29.28 -0.51 20.73
CA LEU A 62 -29.29 -1.64 21.66
C LEU A 62 -28.88 -1.19 23.09
N PHE A 63 -27.97 -0.22 23.19
CA PHE A 63 -27.37 0.24 24.45
C PHE A 63 -27.26 1.76 24.51
N PRO A 64 -28.40 2.49 24.66
CA PRO A 64 -28.45 3.95 24.44
C PRO A 64 -27.69 4.79 25.48
N TYR A 65 -27.19 4.20 26.58
CA TYR A 65 -26.54 4.94 27.67
C TYR A 65 -25.27 4.29 28.21
N SER A 66 -24.67 3.37 27.48
CA SER A 66 -23.49 2.62 27.96
C SER A 66 -22.19 3.26 27.49
N GLU A 67 -21.26 3.48 28.43
CA GLU A 67 -19.86 3.68 28.08
C GLU A 67 -19.31 2.33 27.58
N SER A 68 -18.69 2.32 26.41
CA SER A 68 -18.16 1.11 25.74
C SER A 68 -17.27 0.24 26.67
N ARG A 69 -16.48 0.91 27.52
CA ARG A 69 -15.57 0.25 28.47
C ARG A 69 -16.24 -0.45 29.65
N LEU A 70 -17.52 -0.18 29.87
CA LEU A 70 -18.33 -0.82 30.91
C LEU A 70 -19.10 -2.02 30.36
N ILE A 71 -19.11 -2.22 29.05
CA ILE A 71 -19.78 -3.36 28.40
C ILE A 71 -18.91 -4.60 28.59
N PRO A 72 -19.45 -5.73 29.09
CA PRO A 72 -18.72 -6.98 29.20
C PRO A 72 -18.15 -7.43 27.84
N GLU A 73 -16.96 -8.02 27.85
CA GLU A 73 -16.25 -8.45 26.63
C GLU A 73 -17.11 -9.36 25.74
N ASP A 74 -17.81 -10.33 26.34
CA ASP A 74 -18.69 -11.25 25.60
C ASP A 74 -19.82 -10.51 24.87
N MET A 75 -20.32 -9.43 25.47
CA MET A 75 -21.32 -8.58 24.80
C MET A 75 -20.70 -7.79 23.65
N ILE A 76 -19.49 -7.26 23.83
CA ILE A 76 -18.79 -6.56 22.76
C ILE A 76 -18.55 -7.52 21.58
N LYS A 77 -18.14 -8.77 21.84
CA LYS A 77 -17.99 -9.80 20.82
C LYS A 77 -19.28 -10.05 20.04
N LEU A 78 -20.41 -10.19 20.74
CA LEU A 78 -21.71 -10.36 20.10
C LEU A 78 -22.14 -9.14 19.28
N MET A 79 -21.86 -7.93 19.78
CA MET A 79 -22.16 -6.69 19.05
C MET A 79 -21.31 -6.56 17.78
N ILE A 80 -20.00 -6.86 17.85
CA ILE A 80 -19.12 -6.88 16.69
C ILE A 80 -19.62 -7.91 15.68
N LEU A 81 -19.96 -9.12 16.14
CA LEU A 81 -20.49 -10.18 15.30
C LEU A 81 -21.76 -9.73 14.57
N TRP A 82 -22.71 -9.13 15.29
CA TRP A 82 -23.93 -8.59 14.70
C TRP A 82 -23.66 -7.53 13.63
N VAL A 83 -22.74 -6.62 13.91
CA VAL A 83 -22.33 -5.56 12.97
C VAL A 83 -21.68 -6.15 11.72
N MET A 84 -20.84 -7.18 11.88
CA MET A 84 -20.09 -7.80 10.79
C MET A 84 -20.93 -8.73 9.93
N GLN A 85 -22.03 -9.30 10.44
CA GLN A 85 -22.90 -10.23 9.72
C GLN A 85 -23.44 -9.68 8.40
N THR A 86 -23.66 -8.36 8.32
CA THR A 86 -24.14 -7.72 7.10
C THR A 86 -23.08 -7.62 6.00
N ALA A 87 -21.80 -7.68 6.35
CA ALA A 87 -20.67 -7.50 5.41
C ALA A 87 -19.90 -8.80 5.14
N LEU A 88 -20.17 -9.87 5.88
CA LEU A 88 -19.44 -11.13 5.77
C LEU A 88 -20.17 -12.15 4.88
N PRO A 89 -19.42 -13.03 4.20
CA PRO A 89 -19.99 -14.21 3.56
C PRO A 89 -20.70 -15.10 4.59
N GLU A 90 -21.69 -15.87 4.15
CA GLU A 90 -22.31 -16.88 5.01
C GLU A 90 -21.27 -17.91 5.47
N GLY A 91 -21.26 -18.24 6.76
CA GLY A 91 -20.35 -19.21 7.35
C GLY A 91 -20.26 -19.12 8.86
N ASP A 92 -19.45 -20.01 9.45
CA ASP A 92 -19.15 -19.96 10.87
C ASP A 92 -18.22 -18.77 11.17
N VAL A 93 -18.72 -17.85 11.98
CA VAL A 93 -18.00 -16.62 12.34
C VAL A 93 -17.78 -16.56 13.84
N SER A 94 -16.57 -16.28 14.27
CA SER A 94 -16.23 -15.98 15.66
C SER A 94 -15.43 -14.69 15.79
N VAL A 95 -15.54 -14.05 16.96
CA VAL A 95 -14.80 -12.85 17.34
C VAL A 95 -14.06 -13.13 18.63
N ASP A 96 -12.75 -12.89 18.64
CA ASP A 96 -11.85 -13.11 19.75
C ASP A 96 -10.90 -11.93 19.97
N ASP A 97 -10.07 -11.96 21.01
CA ASP A 97 -9.02 -10.98 21.31
C ASP A 97 -9.47 -9.52 21.32
N VAL A 98 -10.63 -9.25 21.88
CA VAL A 98 -11.19 -7.91 21.93
C VAL A 98 -10.40 -7.02 22.90
N GLN A 99 -9.84 -5.92 22.40
CA GLN A 99 -9.02 -4.99 23.19
C GLN A 99 -9.27 -3.54 22.78
N PHE A 100 -9.41 -2.65 23.77
CA PHE A 100 -9.38 -1.21 23.50
C PHE A 100 -7.95 -0.75 23.22
N THR A 101 -7.74 -0.12 22.08
CA THR A 101 -6.40 0.30 21.64
C THR A 101 -6.49 1.59 20.84
N MET A 102 -5.38 2.34 20.85
CA MET A 102 -5.21 3.51 19.98
C MET A 102 -4.53 3.07 18.69
N LEU A 103 -5.09 3.48 17.55
CA LEU A 103 -4.52 3.29 16.23
C LEU A 103 -3.68 4.51 15.85
N ASN A 104 -2.43 4.27 15.45
CA ASN A 104 -1.56 5.32 14.92
C ASN A 104 -2.05 5.77 13.54
N LYS A 105 -1.78 7.04 13.22
CA LYS A 105 -2.10 7.60 11.92
C LYS A 105 -1.31 6.92 10.81
N ASP A 106 -2.02 6.21 9.94
CA ASP A 106 -1.46 5.52 8.77
C ASP A 106 -2.57 5.25 7.74
N VAL A 107 -2.20 4.77 6.56
CA VAL A 107 -3.15 4.33 5.52
C VAL A 107 -3.46 2.86 5.71
N TYR A 108 -4.71 2.55 5.95
CA TYR A 108 -5.21 1.20 6.18
C TYR A 108 -6.23 0.78 5.12
N PRO A 109 -6.32 -0.52 4.81
CA PRO A 109 -7.48 -1.05 4.09
C PRO A 109 -8.71 -0.99 5.00
N VAL A 110 -9.82 -0.56 4.44
CA VAL A 110 -11.08 -0.31 5.15
C VAL A 110 -12.21 -1.03 4.44
N ILE A 111 -13.09 -1.66 5.20
CA ILE A 111 -14.42 -2.08 4.75
C ILE A 111 -15.42 -1.14 5.41
N GLU A 112 -16.04 -0.28 4.61
CA GLU A 112 -17.13 0.60 5.04
C GLU A 112 -18.46 -0.10 4.82
N ASN A 113 -19.27 -0.23 5.85
CA ASN A 113 -20.66 -0.65 5.77
C ASN A 113 -21.58 0.56 5.94
N ASN A 114 -22.48 0.76 4.99
CA ASN A 114 -23.42 1.87 4.98
C ASN A 114 -24.86 1.34 4.82
N ASN A 115 -25.66 1.46 5.88
CA ASN A 115 -27.07 1.06 5.87
C ASN A 115 -28.03 2.24 5.53
N GLY A 116 -27.49 3.36 5.05
CA GLY A 116 -28.25 4.57 4.74
C GLY A 116 -28.37 5.56 5.91
N GLU A 117 -28.47 5.09 7.15
CA GLU A 117 -28.56 5.92 8.35
C GLU A 117 -27.20 6.06 9.05
N ASN A 118 -26.45 4.96 9.11
CA ASN A 118 -25.18 4.89 9.80
C ASN A 118 -24.07 4.36 8.89
N ARG A 119 -22.85 4.83 9.13
CA ARG A 119 -21.62 4.32 8.49
C ARG A 119 -20.71 3.70 9.51
N LEU A 120 -20.22 2.51 9.24
CA LEU A 120 -19.22 1.83 10.04
C LEU A 120 -18.01 1.52 9.19
N ASN A 121 -16.83 1.94 9.65
CA ASN A 121 -15.55 1.62 9.03
C ASN A 121 -14.85 0.52 9.84
N VAL A 122 -14.71 -0.63 9.24
CA VAL A 122 -13.92 -1.73 9.77
C VAL A 122 -12.53 -1.68 9.14
N ILE A 123 -11.54 -1.39 9.95
CA ILE A 123 -10.15 -1.24 9.52
C ILE A 123 -9.48 -2.60 9.59
N ILE A 124 -8.77 -2.97 8.53
CA ILE A 124 -8.01 -4.22 8.47
C ILE A 124 -6.59 -3.95 8.97
N LEU A 125 -6.22 -4.54 10.10
CA LEU A 125 -4.88 -4.41 10.67
C LEU A 125 -3.92 -5.46 10.14
N GLU A 126 -4.40 -6.70 10.04
CA GLU A 126 -3.61 -7.83 9.60
C GLU A 126 -4.53 -8.86 8.95
N ILE A 127 -4.21 -9.25 7.74
CA ILE A 127 -4.94 -10.29 7.00
C ILE A 127 -4.04 -10.84 5.89
N THR A 128 -4.17 -12.12 5.57
CA THR A 128 -3.52 -12.67 4.38
C THR A 128 -4.28 -12.26 3.11
N VAL A 129 -3.59 -12.23 1.98
CA VAL A 129 -4.24 -11.99 0.67
C VAL A 129 -5.35 -13.00 0.42
N GLN A 130 -5.13 -14.26 0.76
CA GLN A 130 -6.11 -15.32 0.59
C GLN A 130 -7.35 -15.10 1.47
N SER A 131 -7.17 -14.74 2.74
CA SER A 131 -8.29 -14.45 3.63
C SER A 131 -9.07 -13.22 3.14
N LEU A 132 -8.39 -12.20 2.64
CA LEU A 132 -9.06 -11.01 2.08
C LEU A 132 -9.82 -11.35 0.79
N GLN A 133 -9.28 -12.20 -0.09
CA GLN A 133 -9.98 -12.69 -1.29
C GLN A 133 -11.25 -13.47 -0.95
N TYR A 134 -11.26 -14.17 0.17
CA TYR A 134 -12.46 -14.84 0.66
C TYR A 134 -13.52 -13.83 1.14
N LEU A 135 -13.13 -12.81 1.89
CA LEU A 135 -14.03 -11.75 2.37
C LEU A 135 -14.54 -10.85 1.24
N ILE A 136 -13.65 -10.44 0.35
CA ILE A 136 -13.96 -9.62 -0.84
C ILE A 136 -14.00 -10.56 -2.05
N ASN A 137 -15.06 -11.35 -2.13
CA ASN A 137 -15.27 -12.36 -3.16
C ASN A 137 -15.73 -11.76 -4.52
N GLU A 138 -16.09 -12.63 -5.45
CA GLU A 138 -16.55 -12.26 -6.81
C GLU A 138 -17.82 -11.39 -6.88
N ASN A 139 -18.60 -11.34 -5.79
CA ASN A 139 -19.78 -10.47 -5.71
C ASN A 139 -19.44 -8.99 -5.55
N TRP A 140 -18.19 -8.68 -5.17
CA TRP A 140 -17.68 -7.32 -5.05
C TRP A 140 -17.27 -6.76 -6.40
N GLN A 141 -17.98 -5.76 -6.86
CA GLN A 141 -17.69 -5.09 -8.13
C GLN A 141 -16.53 -4.09 -7.95
N PHE A 142 -15.70 -3.97 -8.98
CA PHE A 142 -14.66 -2.95 -9.00
C PHE A 142 -15.28 -1.57 -9.25
N VAL A 143 -15.26 -0.72 -8.23
CA VAL A 143 -15.75 0.66 -8.30
C VAL A 143 -14.69 1.56 -7.68
N PRO A 144 -14.01 2.43 -8.47
CA PRO A 144 -13.01 3.33 -7.95
C PRO A 144 -13.58 4.22 -6.85
N HIS A 145 -12.92 4.25 -5.69
CA HIS A 145 -13.28 5.16 -4.61
C HIS A 145 -12.61 6.52 -4.85
N SER A 146 -13.25 7.61 -4.43
CA SER A 146 -12.74 8.98 -4.61
C SER A 146 -11.49 9.32 -3.77
N ASN A 147 -11.13 8.47 -2.81
CA ASN A 147 -9.92 8.69 -2.02
C ASN A 147 -8.68 8.43 -2.87
N THR A 148 -7.80 9.40 -2.89
CA THR A 148 -6.51 9.30 -3.56
C THR A 148 -5.54 8.59 -2.65
N ILE A 149 -4.87 7.55 -3.15
CA ILE A 149 -3.79 6.85 -2.48
C ILE A 149 -2.51 7.22 -3.19
N PHE A 150 -1.54 7.70 -2.41
CA PHE A 150 -0.22 8.02 -2.90
C PHE A 150 0.78 6.93 -2.52
N PHE A 151 1.72 6.69 -3.41
CA PHE A 151 2.86 5.81 -3.21
C PHE A 151 4.15 6.62 -3.28
N ASP A 152 5.02 6.35 -2.34
CA ASP A 152 6.41 6.79 -2.42
C ASP A 152 7.20 5.75 -3.20
N GLY A 153 7.84 6.20 -4.24
CA GLY A 153 8.69 5.40 -5.10
C GLY A 153 10.02 6.07 -5.37
N TYR A 154 10.78 5.46 -6.25
CA TYR A 154 12.12 5.89 -6.60
C TYR A 154 12.29 6.02 -8.11
N ILE A 155 13.13 6.99 -8.52
CA ILE A 155 13.61 7.15 -9.88
C ILE A 155 15.00 6.53 -9.93
N ALA A 156 15.12 5.38 -10.61
CA ALA A 156 16.33 4.59 -10.66
C ALA A 156 16.89 4.50 -12.10
N PRO A 157 18.04 5.09 -12.42
CA PRO A 157 18.69 4.91 -13.71
C PRO A 157 19.17 3.47 -13.94
N GLY A 158 19.41 2.68 -12.89
CA GLY A 158 19.84 1.31 -13.03
C GLY A 158 19.88 0.57 -11.69
N TRP A 159 20.34 -0.66 -11.72
CA TRP A 159 20.49 -1.52 -10.54
C TRP A 159 21.78 -2.34 -10.59
N THR A 160 22.13 -2.97 -9.47
CA THR A 160 23.20 -3.94 -9.35
C THR A 160 22.69 -5.20 -8.67
N ASP A 161 23.20 -6.37 -9.12
CA ASP A 161 22.92 -7.67 -8.53
C ASP A 161 24.06 -8.12 -7.59
N TYR A 162 24.92 -7.18 -7.19
CA TYR A 162 26.08 -7.48 -6.35
C TYR A 162 25.64 -7.95 -4.96
N PRO A 163 26.13 -9.10 -4.47
CA PRO A 163 25.84 -9.56 -3.12
C PRO A 163 26.49 -8.59 -2.10
N VAL A 164 25.70 -7.65 -1.59
CA VAL A 164 26.18 -6.65 -0.63
C VAL A 164 26.24 -7.29 0.74
N THR A 165 27.31 -8.01 1.02
CA THR A 165 27.61 -8.49 2.37
C THR A 165 28.47 -7.51 3.13
N GLU A 166 29.31 -6.73 2.48
CA GLU A 166 30.19 -5.74 3.12
C GLU A 166 30.53 -4.63 2.11
N LEU A 167 29.76 -3.55 2.07
CA LEU A 167 30.11 -2.36 1.33
C LEU A 167 31.14 -1.53 2.08
N THR A 168 32.13 -1.04 1.37
CA THR A 168 33.11 -0.08 1.91
C THR A 168 33.19 1.18 1.06
N VAL A 169 33.62 2.28 1.68
CA VAL A 169 33.87 3.53 0.97
C VAL A 169 34.95 3.31 -0.08
N GLY A 170 34.70 3.73 -1.32
CA GLY A 170 35.59 3.54 -2.46
C GLY A 170 35.23 2.34 -3.35
N ASP A 171 34.35 1.46 -2.89
CA ASP A 171 33.87 0.35 -3.73
C ASP A 171 33.16 0.89 -4.99
N SER A 172 33.35 0.16 -6.09
CA SER A 172 32.71 0.46 -7.36
C SER A 172 31.89 -0.73 -7.83
N LEU A 173 30.57 -0.54 -7.84
CA LEU A 173 29.59 -1.57 -8.22
C LEU A 173 29.14 -1.34 -9.65
N ARG A 174 29.23 -2.37 -10.50
CA ARG A 174 28.72 -2.28 -11.88
C ARG A 174 27.19 -2.09 -11.83
N LEU A 175 26.72 -1.10 -12.61
CA LEU A 175 25.30 -0.85 -12.80
C LEU A 175 24.83 -1.41 -14.13
N TYR A 176 23.67 -2.01 -14.14
CA TYR A 176 22.98 -2.49 -15.32
C TYR A 176 21.90 -1.50 -15.75
N HIS A 177 21.63 -1.43 -17.05
CA HIS A 177 20.56 -0.64 -17.67
C HIS A 177 20.62 0.89 -17.47
N VAL A 178 21.82 1.42 -17.28
CA VAL A 178 22.01 2.88 -17.23
C VAL A 178 22.04 3.45 -18.65
N ASP A 179 21.15 4.39 -18.93
CA ASP A 179 21.13 5.15 -20.17
C ASP A 179 21.88 6.48 -20.00
N ASP A 180 22.81 6.79 -20.90
CA ASP A 180 23.56 8.05 -20.92
C ASP A 180 23.11 9.04 -22.02
N SER A 181 21.99 8.75 -22.67
CA SER A 181 21.40 9.64 -23.65
C SER A 181 20.99 11.00 -23.03
N LYS A 182 20.77 12.00 -23.86
CA LYS A 182 20.28 13.32 -23.38
C LYS A 182 18.92 13.22 -22.72
N GLU A 183 18.09 12.29 -23.16
CA GLU A 183 16.80 11.94 -22.56
C GLU A 183 16.99 10.67 -21.73
N ARG A 184 17.56 10.83 -20.51
CA ARG A 184 17.88 9.68 -19.66
C ARG A 184 16.63 8.87 -19.34
N GLU A 185 16.65 7.61 -19.79
CA GLU A 185 15.63 6.65 -19.40
C GLU A 185 15.95 6.07 -18.03
N CYS A 186 14.98 6.14 -17.13
CA CYS A 186 15.06 5.65 -15.76
C CYS A 186 13.88 4.74 -15.45
N TRP A 187 14.01 3.93 -14.42
CA TRP A 187 12.93 3.10 -13.89
C TRP A 187 12.16 3.84 -12.81
N LEU A 188 10.85 3.79 -12.89
CA LEU A 188 9.97 4.08 -11.75
C LEU A 188 9.84 2.79 -10.93
N VAL A 189 10.29 2.83 -9.67
CA VAL A 189 10.32 1.67 -8.78
C VAL A 189 9.46 1.93 -7.55
N ILE A 190 8.45 1.08 -7.35
CA ILE A 190 7.69 0.97 -6.09
C ILE A 190 7.69 -0.52 -5.76
N ASN A 191 8.49 -0.98 -4.81
CA ASN A 191 8.85 -2.39 -4.56
C ASN A 191 9.47 -3.08 -5.79
N ASN A 192 8.78 -3.02 -6.93
CA ASN A 192 9.20 -3.56 -8.23
C ASN A 192 9.24 -2.46 -9.30
N PRO A 193 9.98 -2.64 -10.39
CA PRO A 193 9.90 -1.75 -11.53
C PRO A 193 8.49 -1.75 -12.13
N LEU A 194 7.89 -0.57 -12.27
CA LEU A 194 6.53 -0.39 -12.76
C LEU A 194 6.47 0.18 -14.16
N ALA A 195 7.36 1.11 -14.44
CA ALA A 195 7.37 1.85 -15.68
C ALA A 195 8.79 2.31 -15.99
N THR A 196 9.05 2.67 -17.23
CA THR A 196 10.19 3.50 -17.58
C THR A 196 9.74 4.94 -17.72
N VAL A 197 10.58 5.87 -17.26
CA VAL A 197 10.37 7.31 -17.32
C VAL A 197 11.56 7.97 -17.99
N LYS A 198 11.32 9.03 -18.74
CA LYS A 198 12.37 9.84 -19.35
C LYS A 198 12.52 11.15 -18.58
N LEU A 199 13.75 11.42 -18.19
CA LEU A 199 14.14 12.70 -17.60
C LEU A 199 14.70 13.60 -18.67
N CYS A 200 13.98 14.66 -19.04
CA CYS A 200 14.39 15.63 -20.03
C CYS A 200 14.17 17.05 -19.48
N ASP A 201 15.23 17.88 -19.45
CA ASP A 201 15.19 19.28 -19.01
C ASP A 201 14.46 19.46 -17.66
N ASN A 202 14.73 18.60 -16.67
CA ASN A 202 14.06 18.55 -15.37
C ASN A 202 12.56 18.22 -15.41
N ASN A 203 12.02 17.73 -16.51
CA ASN A 203 10.69 17.17 -16.58
C ASN A 203 10.76 15.65 -16.66
N LEU A 204 9.80 14.99 -16.03
CA LEU A 204 9.68 13.53 -16.01
C LEU A 204 8.46 13.11 -16.85
N PHE A 205 8.71 12.25 -17.83
CA PHE A 205 7.69 11.73 -18.74
C PHE A 205 7.58 10.21 -18.60
N ILE A 206 6.39 9.67 -18.72
CA ILE A 206 6.20 8.21 -18.84
C ILE A 206 6.71 7.77 -20.21
N ALA A 207 7.73 6.91 -20.23
CA ALA A 207 8.25 6.34 -21.48
C ALA A 207 7.50 5.06 -21.86
N ASP A 208 7.32 4.15 -20.90
CA ASP A 208 6.55 2.93 -21.08
C ASP A 208 6.01 2.40 -19.75
N VAL A 209 4.84 1.77 -19.78
CA VAL A 209 4.22 1.11 -18.62
C VAL A 209 4.38 -0.40 -18.80
N GLN A 210 5.24 -1.01 -18.00
CA GLN A 210 5.66 -2.39 -18.21
C GLN A 210 4.69 -3.45 -17.68
N ALA A 211 3.74 -3.08 -16.81
CA ALA A 211 2.86 -4.03 -16.17
C ALA A 211 1.45 -4.00 -16.77
N ALA A 212 1.01 -5.14 -17.31
CA ALA A 212 -0.38 -5.31 -17.75
C ALA A 212 -1.38 -5.19 -16.59
N ASP A 213 -0.97 -5.59 -15.38
CA ASP A 213 -1.69 -5.37 -14.13
C ASP A 213 -0.79 -4.66 -13.12
N LEU A 214 -0.83 -3.35 -13.15
CA LEU A 214 0.01 -2.49 -12.31
C LEU A 214 -0.25 -2.72 -10.82
N LEU A 215 -1.50 -2.98 -10.42
CA LEU A 215 -1.85 -3.20 -9.02
C LEU A 215 -1.26 -4.52 -8.51
N CYS A 216 -1.32 -5.59 -9.29
CA CYS A 216 -0.65 -6.85 -8.96
C CYS A 216 0.86 -6.68 -8.85
N THR A 217 1.47 -5.90 -9.75
CA THR A 217 2.91 -5.63 -9.71
C THR A 217 3.32 -4.86 -8.46
N ILE A 218 2.55 -3.84 -8.06
CA ILE A 218 2.81 -3.07 -6.83
C ILE A 218 2.64 -3.97 -5.59
N SER A 219 1.63 -4.85 -5.58
CA SER A 219 1.30 -5.69 -4.42
C SER A 219 2.18 -6.93 -4.27
N ASN A 220 2.89 -7.34 -5.32
CA ASN A 220 3.82 -8.47 -5.22
C ASN A 220 5.00 -8.11 -4.33
N GLU A 221 5.41 -9.05 -3.48
CA GLU A 221 6.69 -8.95 -2.78
C GLU A 221 7.83 -8.90 -3.81
N ALA A 222 8.88 -8.15 -3.52
CA ALA A 222 10.04 -8.05 -4.38
C ALA A 222 10.61 -9.44 -4.68
N VAL A 223 10.45 -9.89 -5.91
CA VAL A 223 10.83 -11.25 -6.34
C VAL A 223 12.36 -11.44 -6.31
N MET A 224 13.11 -10.33 -6.31
CA MET A 224 14.57 -10.34 -6.26
C MET A 224 15.07 -9.28 -5.28
N ASP A 225 16.10 -9.64 -4.55
CA ASP A 225 16.85 -8.78 -3.64
C ASP A 225 17.76 -7.82 -4.43
N ARG A 226 17.14 -7.05 -5.34
CA ARG A 226 17.84 -6.07 -6.19
C ARG A 226 18.19 -4.83 -5.41
N ILE A 227 19.35 -4.27 -5.75
CA ILE A 227 19.81 -3.00 -5.24
C ILE A 227 19.69 -1.96 -6.35
N TYR A 228 18.81 -1.00 -6.13
CA TYR A 228 18.58 0.07 -7.09
C TYR A 228 19.52 1.26 -6.81
N CYS A 229 20.16 1.74 -7.86
CA CYS A 229 20.80 3.05 -7.83
C CYS A 229 19.72 4.10 -8.09
N VAL A 230 19.45 4.98 -7.14
CA VAL A 230 18.36 5.96 -7.23
C VAL A 230 18.91 7.39 -7.26
N ILE A 231 18.26 8.24 -8.07
CA ILE A 231 18.60 9.66 -8.24
C ILE A 231 17.50 10.59 -7.73
N GLY A 232 16.37 10.04 -7.30
CA GLY A 232 15.25 10.81 -6.78
C GLY A 232 14.16 9.95 -6.18
N THR A 233 13.25 10.62 -5.49
CA THR A 233 11.98 10.06 -5.03
C THR A 233 10.84 10.59 -5.86
N ILE A 234 9.76 9.83 -5.89
CA ILE A 234 8.52 10.20 -6.57
C ILE A 234 7.35 9.86 -5.66
N HIS A 235 6.38 10.78 -5.63
CA HIS A 235 5.13 10.62 -4.89
C HIS A 235 4.01 10.58 -5.91
N VAL A 236 3.47 9.38 -6.18
CA VAL A 236 2.53 9.14 -7.26
C VAL A 236 1.18 8.66 -6.77
N ASP A 237 0.14 9.22 -7.37
CA ASP A 237 -1.23 8.81 -7.20
C ASP A 237 -1.49 7.49 -7.94
N ILE A 238 -2.19 6.56 -7.28
CA ILE A 238 -2.57 5.27 -7.85
C ILE A 238 -3.43 5.44 -9.12
N HIS A 239 -4.30 6.45 -9.19
CA HIS A 239 -5.13 6.71 -10.36
C HIS A 239 -4.29 7.19 -11.54
N MET A 240 -3.27 8.03 -11.26
CA MET A 240 -2.30 8.44 -12.28
C MET A 240 -1.56 7.23 -12.85
N LEU A 241 -1.00 6.38 -11.97
CA LEU A 241 -0.30 5.17 -12.41
C LEU A 241 -1.17 4.24 -13.25
N ARG A 242 -2.43 4.02 -12.84
CA ARG A 242 -3.35 3.13 -13.54
C ARG A 242 -3.72 3.62 -14.94
N ASN A 243 -3.85 4.93 -15.10
CA ASN A 243 -4.27 5.57 -16.36
C ASN A 243 -3.09 6.10 -17.19
N ALA A 244 -1.84 5.91 -16.70
CA ALA A 244 -0.63 6.41 -17.33
C ALA A 244 -0.49 5.90 -18.77
N LYS A 245 -0.20 6.85 -19.65
CA LYS A 245 0.09 6.58 -21.05
C LYS A 245 1.51 7.05 -21.36
N LYS A 246 2.05 6.51 -22.43
CA LYS A 246 3.31 7.00 -22.97
C LYS A 246 3.25 8.50 -23.22
N ASP A 247 4.31 9.20 -22.87
CA ASP A 247 4.51 10.64 -22.99
C ASP A 247 3.65 11.51 -22.04
N ASP A 248 2.91 10.89 -21.10
CA ASP A 248 2.29 11.66 -20.01
C ASP A 248 3.36 12.30 -19.12
N ILE A 249 3.12 13.57 -18.77
CA ILE A 249 4.02 14.34 -17.90
C ILE A 249 3.70 14.02 -16.44
N ILE A 250 4.72 13.71 -15.66
CA ILE A 250 4.61 13.64 -14.21
C ILE A 250 4.85 15.05 -13.66
N ASP A 251 3.89 15.58 -12.92
CA ASP A 251 3.96 16.92 -12.34
C ASP A 251 5.22 17.08 -11.47
N SER A 252 5.91 18.20 -11.63
CA SER A 252 7.12 18.54 -10.89
C SER A 252 6.94 18.59 -9.38
N THR A 253 5.72 18.71 -8.88
CA THR A 253 5.39 18.59 -7.45
C THR A 253 5.37 17.17 -6.95
N GLY A 254 5.28 16.20 -7.85
CA GLY A 254 5.21 14.77 -7.53
C GLY A 254 6.58 14.08 -7.42
N TYR A 255 7.70 14.75 -7.68
CA TYR A 255 9.02 14.12 -7.57
C TYR A 255 10.10 15.09 -7.07
N HIS A 256 11.16 14.51 -6.51
CA HIS A 256 12.33 15.23 -6.00
C HIS A 256 13.61 14.54 -6.44
N LEU A 257 14.45 15.24 -7.22
CA LEU A 257 15.76 14.74 -7.62
C LEU A 257 16.81 15.06 -6.55
N PHE A 258 17.67 14.11 -6.25
CA PHE A 258 18.77 14.28 -5.31
C PHE A 258 19.96 14.99 -5.96
N GLY A 259 20.78 15.66 -5.15
CA GLY A 259 22.07 16.20 -5.58
C GLY A 259 23.16 15.13 -5.79
N GLY A 260 22.85 13.84 -5.63
CA GLY A 260 23.74 12.69 -5.78
C GLY A 260 22.92 11.43 -5.96
N CYS A 261 23.60 10.27 -5.89
CA CYS A 261 22.94 8.97 -6.03
C CYS A 261 22.93 8.20 -4.71
N ARG A 262 21.97 7.30 -4.55
CA ARG A 262 21.87 6.41 -3.40
C ARG A 262 21.68 4.98 -3.86
N LEU A 263 22.23 4.02 -3.12
CA LEU A 263 21.84 2.61 -3.26
C LEU A 263 20.72 2.30 -2.28
N ILE A 264 19.64 1.71 -2.78
CA ILE A 264 18.48 1.32 -1.99
C ILE A 264 18.22 -0.16 -2.15
N ARG A 265 18.04 -0.84 -1.01
CA ARG A 265 17.64 -2.24 -0.90
C ARG A 265 16.44 -2.33 0.03
N ASN A 266 15.35 -2.95 -0.40
CA ASN A 266 14.12 -3.10 0.41
C ASN A 266 13.65 -1.78 1.05
N ASN A 267 13.61 -0.71 0.25
CA ASN A 267 13.24 0.65 0.68
C ASN A 267 14.19 1.30 1.71
N THR A 268 15.34 0.69 1.98
CA THR A 268 16.36 1.23 2.91
C THR A 268 17.56 1.72 2.13
N THR A 269 18.02 2.93 2.42
CA THR A 269 19.28 3.45 1.85
C THR A 269 20.45 2.74 2.52
N ILE A 270 21.30 2.08 1.72
CA ILE A 270 22.48 1.35 2.18
C ILE A 270 23.78 2.08 1.90
N ALA A 271 23.82 2.95 0.89
CA ALA A 271 24.99 3.77 0.59
C ALA A 271 24.63 5.04 -0.17
N TYR A 272 25.49 6.03 -0.08
CA TYR A 272 25.52 7.24 -0.91
C TYR A 272 26.74 7.21 -1.83
N GLY A 273 26.62 7.79 -3.02
CA GLY A 273 27.72 7.82 -3.97
C GLY A 273 27.40 8.56 -5.25
N SER A 274 28.13 8.21 -6.30
CA SER A 274 27.99 8.81 -7.62
C SER A 274 28.09 7.75 -8.72
N ILE A 275 27.44 8.02 -9.85
CA ILE A 275 27.57 7.19 -11.05
C ILE A 275 28.79 7.67 -11.84
N VAL A 276 29.67 6.75 -12.20
CA VAL A 276 30.86 6.99 -12.99
C VAL A 276 30.83 6.08 -14.20
N LYS A 277 31.11 6.63 -15.39
CA LYS A 277 31.27 5.86 -16.62
C LYS A 277 32.75 5.50 -16.78
N ILE A 278 33.05 4.21 -16.92
CA ILE A 278 34.40 3.69 -17.19
C ILE A 278 34.30 2.85 -18.48
N ASN A 279 34.88 3.35 -19.55
CA ASN A 279 34.71 2.84 -20.92
C ASN A 279 33.21 2.91 -21.31
N GLU A 280 32.61 1.76 -21.61
CA GLU A 280 31.17 1.65 -21.96
C GLU A 280 30.26 1.24 -20.78
N ASP A 281 30.87 0.94 -19.62
CA ASP A 281 30.14 0.47 -18.44
C ASP A 281 29.92 1.59 -17.41
N PHE A 282 28.84 1.49 -16.68
CA PHE A 282 28.52 2.39 -15.59
C PHE A 282 28.74 1.73 -14.23
N TYR A 283 29.27 2.49 -13.30
CA TYR A 283 29.59 2.04 -11.95
C TYR A 283 29.03 3.03 -10.94
N PHE A 284 28.52 2.51 -9.84
CA PHE A 284 28.25 3.30 -8.66
C PHE A 284 29.48 3.26 -7.75
N THR A 285 30.07 4.42 -7.49
CA THR A 285 31.19 4.55 -6.54
C THR A 285 30.67 4.99 -5.19
N VAL A 286 30.95 4.18 -4.17
CA VAL A 286 30.50 4.39 -2.78
C VAL A 286 31.29 5.53 -2.15
N SER A 287 30.61 6.56 -1.66
CA SER A 287 31.21 7.65 -0.90
C SER A 287 30.89 7.59 0.61
N LEU A 288 29.78 6.97 0.97
CA LEU A 288 29.35 6.77 2.34
C LEU A 288 28.51 5.49 2.43
N VAL A 289 28.75 4.67 3.42
CA VAL A 289 27.94 3.48 3.76
C VAL A 289 27.00 3.85 4.91
N CYS A 290 25.75 3.37 4.85
CA CYS A 290 24.79 3.53 5.94
C CYS A 290 24.79 2.27 6.81
N ASP A 291 24.75 2.47 8.12
CA ASP A 291 24.67 1.40 9.13
C ASP A 291 23.25 0.84 9.23
#